data_c6ef99689c5292d05d6f8d7c26f27c2a
#
_entry.id   c6ef99689c5292d05d6f8d7c26f27c2a
#
_cell.length_a   1.000
_cell.length_b   1.000
_cell.length_c   1.000
_cell.angle_alpha   90.00
_cell.angle_beta   90.00
_cell.angle_gamma   90.00
#
_symmetry.space_group_name_H-M   'P 1'
#
loop_
_entity.id
_entity.type
_entity.pdbx_description
1 polymer ?
#
loop_
_entity_poly.entity_id
_entity_poly.type
_entity_poly.pdbx_seq_one_letter_code
_entity_poly.pdbx_strand_id
1 'polypeptide(L)' 'MGTGVVKWFNGDKGFGFIVPDDGAADLFVHHSEIQTSGYRTLDEGQRVEFEVQQGQKGPQAVKVRIAQ' A
#
# COMPACT_ATOMS: atom_id res chain seq x y z
N MET A 1 -11.16 -2.05 -6.99
CA MET A 1 -9.70 -2.09 -7.18
C MET A 1 -9.18 -0.69 -7.45
N GLY A 2 -8.08 -0.35 -6.82
CA GLY A 2 -7.47 0.94 -7.01
C GLY A 2 -6.01 0.81 -7.40
N THR A 3 -5.47 1.91 -7.87
CA THR A 3 -4.05 2.04 -8.16
C THR A 3 -3.51 3.28 -7.47
N GLY A 4 -2.23 3.29 -7.19
CA GLY A 4 -1.60 4.42 -6.56
C GLY A 4 -0.09 4.28 -6.53
N VAL A 5 0.54 5.18 -5.77
CA VAL A 5 1.99 5.25 -5.67
C VAL A 5 2.36 5.19 -4.19
N VAL A 6 3.40 4.43 -3.88
CA VAL A 6 3.89 4.33 -2.51
C VAL A 6 4.48 5.68 -2.10
N LYS A 7 3.91 6.27 -1.05
CA LYS A 7 4.42 7.52 -0.49
C LYS A 7 5.71 7.26 0.29
N TRP A 8 5.66 6.29 1.18
CA TRP A 8 6.84 5.79 1.89
C TRP A 8 6.47 4.45 2.52
N PHE A 9 7.47 3.66 2.82
CA PHE A 9 7.27 2.37 3.49
C PHE A 9 8.47 2.09 4.38
N ASN A 10 8.21 1.70 5.62
CA ASN A 10 9.25 1.35 6.58
C ASN A 10 9.30 -0.17 6.74
N GLY A 11 10.30 -0.80 6.15
CA GLY A 11 10.42 -2.26 6.18
C GLY A 11 10.66 -2.81 7.59
N ASP A 12 11.31 -2.03 8.45
CA ASP A 12 11.59 -2.47 9.82
C ASP A 12 10.32 -2.50 10.66
N LYS A 13 9.48 -1.49 10.50
CA LYS A 13 8.21 -1.41 11.23
C LYS A 13 7.10 -2.16 10.53
N GLY A 14 7.24 -2.42 9.24
CA GLY A 14 6.29 -3.22 8.48
C GLY A 14 5.04 -2.50 8.04
N PHE A 15 5.10 -1.17 7.86
CA PHE A 15 3.94 -0.43 7.37
C PHE A 15 4.38 0.82 6.60
N GLY A 16 3.42 1.39 5.88
CA GLY A 16 3.65 2.61 5.12
C GLY A 16 2.34 3.20 4.63
N PHE A 17 2.45 4.09 3.65
CA PHE A 17 1.30 4.78 3.08
C PHE A 17 1.36 4.79 1.56
N ILE A 18 0.18 4.74 0.95
CA ILE A 18 0.01 4.78 -0.50
C ILE A 18 -0.85 6.00 -0.83
N VAL A 19 -0.44 6.75 -1.86
CA VAL A 19 -1.21 7.87 -2.39
C VAL A 19 -2.06 7.34 -3.55
N PRO A 20 -3.40 7.29 -3.39
CA PRO A 20 -4.27 6.81 -4.46
C PRO A 20 -4.25 7.74 -5.67
N ASP A 21 -4.37 7.16 -6.86
CA ASP A 21 -4.38 7.94 -8.10
C ASP A 21 -5.62 8.83 -8.22
N ASP A 22 -6.71 8.46 -7.55
CA ASP A 22 -7.98 9.21 -7.64
C ASP A 22 -8.01 10.45 -6.77
N GLY A 23 -6.92 10.77 -6.09
CA GLY A 23 -6.84 11.95 -5.24
C GLY A 23 -7.44 11.79 -3.86
N ALA A 24 -7.87 10.59 -3.49
CA ALA A 24 -8.37 10.34 -2.14
C ALA A 24 -7.23 10.44 -1.11
N ALA A 25 -7.60 10.41 0.17
CA ALA A 25 -6.63 10.49 1.26
C ALA A 25 -5.67 9.31 1.22
N ASP A 26 -4.47 9.51 1.76
CA ASP A 26 -3.45 8.48 1.82
C ASP A 26 -4.00 7.24 2.52
N LEU A 27 -3.61 6.07 2.01
CA LEU A 27 -4.05 4.79 2.55
C LEU A 27 -2.93 4.14 3.35
N PHE A 28 -3.27 3.67 4.54
CA PHE A 28 -2.36 2.88 5.36
C PHE A 28 -2.18 1.50 4.71
N VAL A 29 -0.94 0.99 4.69
CA VAL A 29 -0.65 -0.35 4.21
C VAL A 29 0.25 -1.06 5.20
N HIS A 30 -0.11 -2.30 5.55
CA HIS A 30 0.69 -3.15 6.44
C HIS A 30 1.38 -4.23 5.60
N HIS A 31 2.56 -4.67 6.05
CA HIS A 31 3.33 -5.66 5.28
C HIS A 31 2.56 -6.95 5.04
N SER A 32 1.66 -7.31 5.94
CA SER A 32 0.85 -8.52 5.80
C SER A 32 -0.09 -8.46 4.60
N GLU A 33 -0.37 -7.27 4.09
CA GLU A 33 -1.28 -7.07 2.96
C GLU A 33 -0.55 -6.98 1.62
N ILE A 34 0.76 -7.10 1.63
CA ILE A 34 1.55 -7.04 0.40
C ILE A 34 1.66 -8.44 -0.19
N GLN A 35 1.15 -8.61 -1.41
CA GLN A 35 1.14 -9.89 -2.11
C GLN A 35 2.33 -9.97 -3.06
N THR A 36 3.50 -10.21 -2.50
CA THR A 36 4.71 -10.46 -3.30
C THR A 36 5.35 -11.75 -2.84
N SER A 37 6.12 -12.38 -3.70
CA SER A 37 6.95 -13.50 -3.31
C SER A 37 8.24 -12.97 -2.70
N GLY A 38 8.60 -13.47 -1.53
CA GLY A 38 9.83 -13.05 -0.86
C GLY A 38 9.61 -11.87 0.06
N TYR A 39 10.43 -10.84 -0.09
CA TYR A 39 10.42 -9.68 0.80
C TYR A 39 9.15 -8.87 0.65
N ARG A 40 8.46 -8.64 1.77
CA ARG A 40 7.23 -7.85 1.78
C ARG A 40 7.56 -6.40 2.09
N THR A 41 8.13 -5.74 1.11
CA THR A 41 8.51 -4.33 1.22
C THR A 41 8.16 -3.60 -0.06
N LEU A 42 7.96 -2.29 0.06
CA LEU A 42 7.63 -1.43 -1.06
C LEU A 42 8.65 -0.30 -1.13
N ASP A 43 8.96 0.13 -2.34
CA ASP A 43 9.86 1.25 -2.56
C ASP A 43 9.06 2.53 -2.74
N GLU A 44 9.62 3.64 -2.26
CA GLU A 44 9.01 4.96 -2.41
C GLU A 44 8.86 5.27 -3.90
N GLY A 45 7.69 5.74 -4.27
CA GLY A 45 7.39 6.07 -5.67
C GLY A 45 6.98 4.90 -6.54
N GLN A 46 6.93 3.70 -5.98
CA GLN A 46 6.56 2.50 -6.74
C GLN A 46 5.06 2.47 -6.98
N ARG A 47 4.66 2.09 -8.19
CA ARG A 47 3.24 1.95 -8.51
C ARG A 47 2.72 0.61 -8.01
N VAL A 48 1.53 0.66 -7.42
CA VAL A 48 0.90 -0.53 -6.84
C VAL A 48 -0.58 -0.58 -7.19
N GLU A 49 -1.12 -1.79 -7.16
CA GLU A 49 -2.57 -2.05 -7.23
C GLU A 49 -3.01 -2.56 -5.87
N PHE A 50 -4.23 -2.22 -5.48
CA PHE A 50 -4.73 -2.58 -4.16
C PHE A 50 -6.25 -2.52 -4.11
N GLU A 51 -6.81 -3.03 -3.01
CA GLU A 51 -8.20 -2.82 -2.67
C GLU A 51 -8.27 -1.97 -1.42
N VAL A 52 -9.37 -1.24 -1.25
CA VAL A 52 -9.55 -0.36 -0.10
C VAL A 52 -10.49 -1.02 0.89
N GLN A 53 -10.10 -1.02 2.14
CA GLN A 53 -10.90 -1.58 3.22
C GLN A 53 -10.84 -0.65 4.42
N GLN A 54 -11.96 -0.51 5.13
CA GLN A 54 -11.96 0.26 6.38
C GLN A 54 -11.30 -0.54 7.48
N GLY A 55 -10.28 0.05 8.09
CA GLY A 55 -9.57 -0.54 9.22
C GLY A 55 -9.73 0.30 10.47
N GLN A 56 -9.07 -0.09 11.54
CA GLN A 56 -9.14 0.63 12.81
C GLN A 56 -8.54 2.02 12.71
N LYS A 57 -7.58 2.20 11.84
CA LYS A 57 -6.90 3.49 11.64
C LYS A 57 -7.46 4.29 10.48
N GLY A 58 -8.62 3.87 9.96
CA GLY A 58 -9.24 4.50 8.81
C GLY A 58 -9.09 3.67 7.56
N PRO A 59 -9.24 4.28 6.36
CA PRO A 59 -9.09 3.53 5.12
C PRO A 59 -7.69 2.94 4.99
N GLN A 60 -7.61 1.69 4.56
CA GLN A 60 -6.33 1.04 4.36
C GLN A 60 -6.31 0.24 3.07
N ALA A 61 -5.13 0.07 2.51
CA ALA A 61 -4.92 -0.72 1.31
C ALA A 61 -4.70 -2.17 1.70
N VAL A 62 -5.40 -3.08 1.02
CA VAL A 62 -5.25 -4.52 1.23
C VAL A 62 -5.01 -5.18 -0.12
N LYS A 63 -4.49 -6.39 -0.10
CA LYS A 63 -4.18 -7.16 -1.32
C LYS A 63 -3.30 -6.34 -2.27
N VAL A 64 -2.27 -5.73 -1.71
CA VAL A 64 -1.40 -4.82 -2.45
C VAL A 64 -0.46 -5.62 -3.34
N ARG A 65 -0.38 -5.24 -4.62
CA ARG A 65 0.50 -5.86 -5.60
C ARG A 65 1.25 -4.78 -6.35
N ILE A 66 2.44 -5.13 -6.81
CA ILE A 66 3.22 -4.22 -7.64
C ILE A 66 2.56 -4.12 -9.01
N ALA A 67 2.28 -2.90 -9.44
CA ALA A 67 1.74 -2.62 -10.77
C ALA A 67 2.90 -2.40 -11.73
N GLN A 68 2.84 -3.05 -12.86
CA GLN A 68 3.89 -2.88 -13.87
C GLN A 68 3.37 -2.16 -15.07
#